data_6085776b4e207f6fe7131cb0e321c802
#
_entry.id   6085776b4e207f6fe7131cb0e321c802
#
_cell.length_a   1.000
_cell.length_b   1.000
_cell.length_c   1.000
_cell.angle_alpha   90.00
_cell.angle_beta   90.00
_cell.angle_gamma   90.00
#
_symmetry.space_group_name_H-M   'P 1'
#
loop_
_entity.id
_entity.type
_entity.pdbx_description
1 polymer ?
#
loop_
_entity_poly.entity_id
_entity_poly.type
_entity_poly.pdbx_seq_one_letter_code
_entity_poly.pdbx_strand_id
1 'polypeptide(L)'
;MTNPQGKYVLSIDSGGSGIRAFLLDRKGKITERQYEKTPPNIPEAGALEHDPEILWKSLLILLKKIQKNKQITKEIAALGICNQRGSFLLWERFSGKPLTPLISWADVRSHKTAEAMNRNPIWKIIRFVSTLVGRLTNHPMMIATSMLRFTTDHATCRLKFVLDENPELKRRCKKGEVLFGTLDTWFIYKLTGGKQHLTDSSNAVATGMFNPFQLIWNQPILTIFGIPANLFPEVKDSNGDFGYTLPEFLGGHSVPIRASIGDQMAALFGQCCFEPGEVKISQGSGAFVDINIGLKAQLSRRGLFPMIAWRIDGKTTYMLEGYVATAGTLIDWLGKGIGLSDTPKVLNELAAQTEDTEGVVFIPTPTGARFPYFNPRAKASVIGLSLASHRRHVARAVLEGIALSLYEILEGIQQDTKIKIKDIKVDGGVSQSDILLQCLSDFSNVRVDRAPEPDMTATGAAYLAGLSIGFWKNLGELKSLQKGYKSFEPKMDSTQRAQKIQRWKKAVTATLFIE
;
A
#
# COMPACT_ATOMS: atom_id res chain seq x y z
N MET A 1 30.72 0.71 -15.46
CA MET A 1 29.26 0.48 -15.61
C MET A 1 28.94 0.62 -17.09
N THR A 2 28.60 -0.46 -17.77
CA THR A 2 28.19 -0.44 -19.17
C THR A 2 26.87 0.33 -19.27
N ASN A 3 26.80 1.31 -20.18
CA ASN A 3 25.58 2.05 -20.47
C ASN A 3 24.50 1.03 -20.88
N PRO A 4 23.34 0.95 -20.18
CA PRO A 4 22.36 -0.08 -20.46
C PRO A 4 21.89 0.03 -21.91
N GLN A 5 22.00 -1.07 -22.63
CA GLN A 5 21.46 -1.18 -23.98
C GLN A 5 19.94 -1.18 -23.87
N GLY A 6 19.29 -0.11 -24.26
CA GLY A 6 17.84 0.02 -24.28
C GLY A 6 17.38 1.45 -24.05
N LYS A 7 16.15 1.75 -24.48
CA LYS A 7 15.53 3.08 -24.36
C LYS A 7 14.41 3.12 -23.35
N TYR A 8 13.94 1.96 -22.89
CA TYR A 8 12.76 1.85 -22.04
C TYR A 8 13.00 0.95 -20.85
N VAL A 9 12.31 1.24 -19.75
CA VAL A 9 12.10 0.33 -18.62
C VAL A 9 10.64 -0.09 -18.62
N LEU A 10 10.39 -1.41 -18.57
CA LEU A 10 9.06 -1.98 -18.44
C LEU A 10 8.71 -2.08 -16.95
N SER A 11 7.50 -1.67 -16.59
CA SER A 11 6.94 -1.84 -15.26
C SER A 11 5.63 -2.61 -15.32
N ILE A 12 5.45 -3.57 -14.41
CA ILE A 12 4.19 -4.28 -14.18
C ILE A 12 3.65 -3.87 -12.82
N ASP A 13 2.41 -3.39 -12.80
CA ASP A 13 1.67 -3.07 -11.59
C ASP A 13 0.44 -3.97 -11.50
N SER A 14 0.37 -4.81 -10.46
CA SER A 14 -0.75 -5.72 -10.23
C SER A 14 -1.51 -5.34 -8.96
N GLY A 15 -2.56 -4.55 -9.13
CA GLY A 15 -3.48 -4.15 -8.08
C GLY A 15 -4.66 -5.11 -7.88
N GLY A 16 -5.57 -4.75 -6.97
CA GLY A 16 -6.73 -5.57 -6.62
C GLY A 16 -7.83 -5.63 -7.70
N SER A 17 -7.81 -4.76 -8.70
CA SER A 17 -8.84 -4.72 -9.76
C SER A 17 -8.33 -5.03 -11.15
N GLY A 18 -7.00 -5.09 -11.32
CA GLY A 18 -6.40 -5.32 -12.63
C GLY A 18 -4.88 -5.25 -12.61
N ILE A 19 -4.31 -5.63 -13.74
CA ILE A 19 -2.87 -5.58 -14.00
C ILE A 19 -2.61 -4.51 -15.05
N ARG A 20 -1.55 -3.75 -14.86
CA ARG A 20 -1.08 -2.72 -15.79
C ARG A 20 0.35 -3.00 -16.21
N ALA A 21 0.69 -2.62 -17.43
CA ALA A 21 2.07 -2.62 -17.93
C ALA A 21 2.38 -1.26 -18.53
N PHE A 22 3.51 -0.69 -18.15
CA PHE A 22 3.95 0.63 -18.55
C PHE A 22 5.36 0.59 -19.12
N LEU A 23 5.61 1.37 -20.16
CA LEU A 23 6.94 1.64 -20.65
C LEU A 23 7.33 3.07 -20.32
N LEU A 24 8.46 3.24 -19.64
CA LEU A 24 9.03 4.54 -19.31
C LEU A 24 10.31 4.78 -20.12
N ASP A 25 10.44 5.98 -20.66
CA ASP A 25 11.67 6.43 -21.33
C ASP A 25 12.68 7.04 -20.32
N ARG A 26 13.86 7.44 -20.81
CA ARG A 26 14.90 8.08 -19.96
C ARG A 26 14.48 9.41 -19.34
N LYS A 27 13.44 10.06 -19.89
CA LYS A 27 12.88 11.29 -19.32
C LYS A 27 11.83 11.00 -18.22
N GLY A 28 11.61 9.74 -17.87
CA GLY A 28 10.61 9.31 -16.92
C GLY A 28 9.17 9.40 -17.46
N LYS A 29 9.01 9.64 -18.78
CA LYS A 29 7.70 9.73 -19.41
C LYS A 29 7.17 8.34 -19.70
N ILE A 30 5.91 8.09 -19.33
CA ILE A 30 5.18 6.89 -19.73
C ILE A 30 4.82 7.03 -21.22
N THR A 31 5.41 6.18 -22.05
CA THR A 31 5.25 6.18 -23.51
C THR A 31 4.19 5.20 -23.98
N GLU A 32 3.94 4.15 -23.20
CA GLU A 32 2.92 3.15 -23.49
C GLU A 32 2.26 2.67 -22.19
N ARG A 33 0.94 2.44 -22.25
CA ARG A 33 0.13 1.91 -21.16
C ARG A 33 -0.75 0.79 -21.68
N GLN A 34 -0.74 -0.32 -20.97
CA GLN A 34 -1.64 -1.44 -21.21
C GLN A 34 -2.34 -1.81 -19.92
N TYR A 35 -3.59 -2.24 -20.01
CA TYR A 35 -4.41 -2.63 -18.86
C TYR A 35 -5.25 -3.87 -19.16
N GLU A 36 -5.32 -4.77 -18.20
CA GLU A 36 -6.24 -5.91 -18.15
C GLU A 36 -6.98 -5.93 -16.83
N LYS A 37 -8.31 -6.01 -16.88
CA LYS A 37 -9.16 -6.10 -15.70
C LYS A 37 -9.09 -7.52 -15.12
N THR A 38 -8.84 -7.64 -13.82
CA THR A 38 -8.83 -8.90 -13.08
C THR A 38 -9.70 -8.78 -11.84
N PRO A 39 -11.03 -8.86 -11.97
CA PRO A 39 -11.92 -8.68 -10.84
C PRO A 39 -11.69 -9.81 -9.82
N PRO A 40 -11.82 -9.52 -8.51
CA PRO A 40 -11.78 -10.54 -7.49
C PRO A 40 -13.01 -11.45 -7.57
N ASN A 41 -12.85 -12.67 -7.08
CA ASN A 41 -13.91 -13.61 -6.81
C ASN A 41 -14.29 -13.56 -5.32
N ILE A 42 -15.60 -13.63 -5.04
CA ILE A 42 -16.16 -13.63 -3.67
C ILE A 42 -16.98 -14.92 -3.52
N PRO A 43 -16.34 -16.08 -3.29
CA PRO A 43 -17.03 -17.37 -3.23
C PRO A 43 -17.98 -17.49 -2.03
N GLU A 44 -17.70 -16.78 -0.95
CA GLU A 44 -18.50 -16.77 0.28
C GLU A 44 -18.33 -15.46 1.05
N ALA A 45 -19.14 -15.24 2.06
CA ALA A 45 -19.06 -14.04 2.89
C ALA A 45 -17.70 -13.91 3.58
N GLY A 46 -17.03 -12.77 3.38
CA GLY A 46 -15.70 -12.48 3.94
C GLY A 46 -14.53 -13.00 3.10
N ALA A 47 -14.78 -13.81 2.06
CA ALA A 47 -13.76 -14.22 1.11
C ALA A 47 -13.48 -13.12 0.09
N LEU A 48 -12.23 -12.95 -0.27
CA LEU A 48 -11.81 -12.17 -1.42
C LEU A 48 -10.58 -12.82 -2.06
N GLU A 49 -10.76 -13.32 -3.27
CA GLU A 49 -9.77 -14.17 -3.94
C GLU A 49 -9.59 -13.76 -5.40
N HIS A 50 -8.45 -14.12 -5.99
CA HIS A 50 -8.26 -14.06 -7.44
C HIS A 50 -7.80 -15.43 -7.94
N ASP A 51 -8.21 -15.79 -9.15
CA ASP A 51 -7.67 -16.97 -9.84
C ASP A 51 -6.25 -16.66 -10.34
N PRO A 52 -5.22 -17.39 -9.85
CA PRO A 52 -3.83 -17.15 -10.26
C PRO A 52 -3.62 -17.37 -11.77
N GLU A 53 -4.33 -18.31 -12.38
CA GLU A 53 -4.20 -18.57 -13.82
C GLU A 53 -4.83 -17.46 -14.66
N ILE A 54 -5.89 -16.81 -14.19
CA ILE A 54 -6.44 -15.61 -14.82
C ILE A 54 -5.43 -14.46 -14.71
N LEU A 55 -4.83 -14.25 -13.53
CA LEU A 55 -3.80 -13.24 -13.33
C LEU A 55 -2.60 -13.45 -14.26
N TRP A 56 -2.12 -14.71 -14.37
CA TRP A 56 -1.04 -15.07 -15.25
C TRP A 56 -1.38 -14.84 -16.74
N LYS A 57 -2.56 -15.29 -17.18
CA LYS A 57 -3.04 -15.07 -18.55
C LYS A 57 -3.16 -13.57 -18.87
N SER A 58 -3.68 -12.78 -17.94
CA SER A 58 -3.79 -11.32 -18.10
C SER A 58 -2.42 -10.67 -18.27
N LEU A 59 -1.42 -11.07 -17.45
CA LEU A 59 -0.04 -10.60 -17.62
C LEU A 59 0.50 -10.95 -19.01
N LEU A 60 0.31 -12.21 -19.47
CA LEU A 60 0.76 -12.62 -20.81
C LEU A 60 0.07 -11.83 -21.94
N ILE A 61 -1.20 -11.49 -21.80
CA ILE A 61 -1.91 -10.62 -22.76
C ILE A 61 -1.26 -9.24 -22.82
N LEU A 62 -0.92 -8.65 -21.66
CA LEU A 62 -0.25 -7.35 -21.60
C LEU A 62 1.14 -7.40 -22.28
N LEU A 63 1.94 -8.42 -21.96
CA LEU A 63 3.25 -8.60 -22.58
C LEU A 63 3.14 -8.79 -24.10
N LYS A 64 2.14 -9.54 -24.59
CA LYS A 64 1.85 -9.67 -26.04
C LYS A 64 1.46 -8.35 -26.69
N LYS A 65 0.70 -7.48 -25.99
CA LYS A 65 0.38 -6.14 -26.48
C LYS A 65 1.65 -5.29 -26.66
N ILE A 66 2.55 -5.30 -25.66
CA ILE A 66 3.87 -4.64 -25.75
C ILE A 66 4.70 -5.18 -26.92
N GLN A 67 4.68 -6.50 -27.15
CA GLN A 67 5.41 -7.17 -28.24
C GLN A 67 4.95 -6.78 -29.66
N LYS A 68 3.75 -6.24 -29.84
CA LYS A 68 3.28 -5.78 -31.17
C LYS A 68 4.25 -4.81 -31.81
N ASN A 69 4.96 -4.02 -31.02
CA ASN A 69 6.05 -3.18 -31.49
C ASN A 69 7.39 -3.89 -31.24
N LYS A 70 7.85 -4.66 -32.24
CA LYS A 70 9.11 -5.41 -32.18
C LYS A 70 10.33 -4.54 -31.87
N GLN A 71 10.35 -3.29 -32.34
CA GLN A 71 11.46 -2.37 -32.07
C GLN A 71 11.50 -1.96 -30.60
N ILE A 72 10.36 -1.64 -30.00
CA ILE A 72 10.24 -1.30 -28.59
C ILE A 72 10.69 -2.47 -27.72
N THR A 73 10.26 -3.70 -28.01
CA THR A 73 10.59 -4.89 -27.23
C THR A 73 12.11 -5.12 -27.12
N LYS A 74 12.84 -4.91 -28.22
CA LYS A 74 14.32 -5.01 -28.24
C LYS A 74 15.01 -3.93 -27.42
N GLU A 75 14.34 -2.83 -27.17
CA GLU A 75 14.87 -1.67 -26.44
C GLU A 75 14.46 -1.63 -24.96
N ILE A 76 13.83 -2.71 -24.44
CA ILE A 76 13.53 -2.84 -23.01
C ILE A 76 14.81 -3.22 -22.25
N ALA A 77 15.27 -2.33 -21.40
CA ALA A 77 16.52 -2.50 -20.64
C ALA A 77 16.34 -3.33 -19.36
N ALA A 78 15.19 -3.19 -18.69
CA ALA A 78 14.87 -3.91 -17.46
C ALA A 78 13.36 -3.98 -17.23
N LEU A 79 12.96 -4.89 -16.34
CA LEU A 79 11.60 -5.07 -15.83
C LEU A 79 11.58 -4.79 -14.34
N GLY A 80 10.62 -3.97 -13.88
CA GLY A 80 10.22 -3.80 -12.49
C GLY A 80 8.81 -4.35 -12.23
N ILE A 81 8.58 -4.92 -11.07
CA ILE A 81 7.28 -5.49 -10.66
C ILE A 81 6.84 -4.82 -9.37
N CYS A 82 5.62 -4.31 -9.35
CA CYS A 82 4.93 -3.94 -8.11
C CYS A 82 3.55 -4.60 -8.03
N ASN A 83 3.05 -4.76 -6.81
CA ASN A 83 1.83 -5.52 -6.57
C ASN A 83 1.12 -5.11 -5.29
N GLN A 84 -0.17 -5.43 -5.21
CA GLN A 84 -0.94 -5.35 -3.96
C GLN A 84 -0.26 -6.18 -2.86
N ARG A 85 0.02 -5.54 -1.73
CA ARG A 85 0.74 -6.15 -0.61
C ARG A 85 -0.09 -7.16 0.16
N GLY A 86 0.59 -8.12 0.79
CA GLY A 86 -0.02 -9.07 1.72
C GLY A 86 -0.98 -10.08 1.09
N SER A 87 -1.28 -10.00 -0.19
CA SER A 87 -1.98 -11.05 -0.95
C SER A 87 -0.99 -12.15 -1.30
N PHE A 88 -1.38 -13.41 -1.14
CA PHE A 88 -0.48 -14.53 -1.34
C PHE A 88 -1.20 -15.75 -1.92
N LEU A 89 -0.43 -16.68 -2.47
CA LEU A 89 -0.89 -18.00 -2.89
C LEU A 89 0.15 -19.06 -2.54
N LEU A 90 -0.29 -20.33 -2.60
CA LEU A 90 0.56 -21.52 -2.50
C LEU A 90 0.54 -22.26 -3.83
N TRP A 91 1.70 -22.77 -4.26
CA TRP A 91 1.82 -23.57 -5.48
C TRP A 91 2.79 -24.71 -5.32
N GLU A 92 2.66 -25.70 -6.20
CA GLU A 92 3.55 -26.85 -6.24
C GLU A 92 4.95 -26.47 -6.73
N ARG A 93 5.97 -26.87 -6.00
CA ARG A 93 7.36 -26.45 -6.22
C ARG A 93 7.90 -26.77 -7.62
N PHE A 94 7.55 -27.92 -8.18
CA PHE A 94 8.16 -28.36 -9.43
C PHE A 94 7.35 -28.01 -10.67
N SER A 95 6.04 -28.12 -10.60
CA SER A 95 5.15 -27.82 -11.74
C SER A 95 4.75 -26.33 -11.80
N GLY A 96 4.87 -25.60 -10.68
CA GLY A 96 4.35 -24.26 -10.57
C GLY A 96 2.82 -24.18 -10.58
N LYS A 97 2.11 -25.34 -10.42
CA LYS A 97 0.65 -25.36 -10.41
C LYS A 97 0.12 -24.75 -9.11
N PRO A 98 -0.78 -23.74 -9.19
CA PRO A 98 -1.43 -23.20 -8.00
C PRO A 98 -2.19 -24.27 -7.22
N LEU A 99 -2.05 -24.24 -5.90
CA LEU A 99 -2.75 -25.13 -4.95
C LEU A 99 -3.82 -24.37 -4.17
N THR A 100 -3.76 -23.04 -4.20
CA THR A 100 -4.77 -22.14 -3.64
C THR A 100 -5.07 -21.02 -4.64
N PRO A 101 -6.22 -20.33 -4.53
CA PRO A 101 -6.36 -19.03 -5.14
C PRO A 101 -5.34 -18.04 -4.56
N LEU A 102 -5.16 -16.88 -5.20
CA LEU A 102 -4.50 -15.74 -4.57
C LEU A 102 -5.47 -15.18 -3.53
N ILE A 103 -5.14 -15.36 -2.25
CA ILE A 103 -5.94 -14.87 -1.12
C ILE A 103 -5.60 -13.40 -0.92
N SER A 104 -6.59 -12.54 -1.12
CA SER A 104 -6.42 -11.08 -1.04
C SER A 104 -6.08 -10.62 0.37
N TRP A 105 -5.38 -9.50 0.47
CA TRP A 105 -5.14 -8.82 1.74
C TRP A 105 -6.43 -8.41 2.48
N ALA A 106 -7.52 -8.21 1.75
CA ALA A 106 -8.84 -7.84 2.29
C ALA A 106 -9.73 -9.05 2.67
N ASP A 107 -9.24 -10.30 2.52
CA ASP A 107 -9.95 -11.49 2.97
C ASP A 107 -10.03 -11.56 4.49
N VAL A 108 -11.24 -11.67 5.05
CA VAL A 108 -11.48 -11.62 6.50
C VAL A 108 -11.89 -12.96 7.10
N ARG A 109 -11.90 -14.07 6.35
CA ARG A 109 -12.28 -15.41 6.85
C ARG A 109 -11.43 -15.87 8.03
N SER A 110 -10.19 -15.44 8.11
CA SER A 110 -9.25 -15.80 9.18
C SER A 110 -9.50 -15.12 10.53
N HIS A 111 -10.64 -14.44 10.74
CA HIS A 111 -10.90 -13.68 11.98
C HIS A 111 -10.83 -14.56 13.24
N LYS A 112 -11.44 -15.77 13.23
CA LYS A 112 -11.35 -16.72 14.35
C LYS A 112 -9.93 -17.21 14.59
N THR A 113 -9.17 -17.45 13.51
CA THR A 113 -7.76 -17.82 13.59
C THR A 113 -6.94 -16.71 14.23
N ALA A 114 -7.15 -15.45 13.83
CA ALA A 114 -6.48 -14.30 14.42
C ALA A 114 -6.79 -14.17 15.94
N GLU A 115 -8.04 -14.36 16.35
CA GLU A 115 -8.41 -14.40 17.77
C GLU A 115 -7.71 -15.52 18.52
N ALA A 116 -7.70 -16.75 17.97
CA ALA A 116 -7.03 -17.88 18.57
C ALA A 116 -5.52 -17.65 18.70
N MET A 117 -4.86 -17.06 17.69
CA MET A 117 -3.46 -16.67 17.75
C MET A 117 -3.18 -15.67 18.87
N ASN A 118 -4.03 -14.65 19.04
CA ASN A 118 -3.91 -13.67 20.13
C ASN A 118 -4.15 -14.28 21.52
N ARG A 119 -4.96 -15.34 21.61
CA ARG A 119 -5.24 -16.07 22.85
C ARG A 119 -4.21 -17.13 23.18
N ASN A 120 -3.30 -17.47 22.26
CA ASN A 120 -2.27 -18.50 22.46
C ASN A 120 -1.42 -18.20 23.69
N PRO A 121 -1.27 -19.15 24.65
CA PRO A 121 -0.57 -18.92 25.91
C PRO A 121 0.90 -18.54 25.74
N ILE A 122 1.61 -19.21 24.81
CA ILE A 122 3.03 -18.93 24.54
C ILE A 122 3.17 -17.51 23.98
N TRP A 123 2.29 -17.13 23.06
CA TRP A 123 2.29 -15.78 22.50
C TRP A 123 2.01 -14.71 23.55
N LYS A 124 1.08 -14.97 24.49
CA LYS A 124 0.81 -14.06 25.63
C LYS A 124 2.05 -13.88 26.52
N ILE A 125 2.76 -14.97 26.82
CA ILE A 125 3.99 -14.92 27.63
C ILE A 125 5.06 -14.11 26.89
N ILE A 126 5.29 -14.38 25.60
CA ILE A 126 6.26 -13.63 24.80
C ILE A 126 5.94 -12.14 24.79
N ARG A 127 4.69 -11.77 24.60
CA ARG A 127 4.26 -10.38 24.63
C ARG A 127 4.46 -9.72 26.00
N PHE A 128 4.16 -10.44 27.08
CA PHE A 128 4.38 -9.97 28.45
C PHE A 128 5.87 -9.72 28.70
N VAL A 129 6.73 -10.69 28.40
CA VAL A 129 8.19 -10.57 28.53
C VAL A 129 8.71 -9.43 27.65
N SER A 130 8.25 -9.35 26.40
CA SER A 130 8.64 -8.27 25.48
C SER A 130 8.20 -6.89 26.00
N THR A 131 7.04 -6.79 26.69
CA THR A 131 6.59 -5.54 27.32
C THR A 131 7.56 -5.12 28.45
N LEU A 132 7.95 -6.07 29.30
CA LEU A 132 8.86 -5.80 30.41
C LEU A 132 10.25 -5.39 29.89
N VAL A 133 10.83 -6.18 29.02
CA VAL A 133 12.14 -5.90 28.41
C VAL A 133 12.10 -4.59 27.60
N GLY A 134 11.07 -4.38 26.82
CA GLY A 134 10.92 -3.16 26.02
C GLY A 134 10.83 -1.88 26.87
N ARG A 135 10.15 -1.96 28.04
CA ARG A 135 10.10 -0.83 28.99
C ARG A 135 11.45 -0.53 29.62
N LEU A 136 12.22 -1.57 29.95
CA LEU A 136 13.52 -1.43 30.62
C LEU A 136 14.64 -0.99 29.68
N THR A 137 14.62 -1.49 28.43
CA THR A 137 15.75 -1.31 27.48
C THR A 137 15.45 -0.35 26.34
N ASN A 138 14.19 0.07 26.14
CA ASN A 138 13.73 0.78 24.95
C ASN A 138 14.06 0.05 23.61
N HIS A 139 14.28 -1.27 23.66
CA HIS A 139 14.65 -2.04 22.49
C HIS A 139 13.48 -2.12 21.47
N PRO A 140 13.64 -1.62 20.22
CA PRO A 140 12.53 -1.47 19.27
C PRO A 140 11.80 -2.78 18.97
N MET A 141 12.54 -3.88 18.75
CA MET A 141 11.93 -5.19 18.45
C MET A 141 11.07 -5.69 19.63
N MET A 142 11.50 -5.47 20.88
CA MET A 142 10.71 -5.88 22.05
C MET A 142 9.43 -5.06 22.15
N ILE A 143 9.51 -3.75 21.91
CA ILE A 143 8.32 -2.88 21.86
C ILE A 143 7.37 -3.33 20.76
N ALA A 144 7.88 -3.56 19.54
CA ALA A 144 7.06 -4.05 18.42
C ALA A 144 6.36 -5.36 18.75
N THR A 145 7.10 -6.35 19.30
CA THR A 145 6.54 -7.65 19.68
C THR A 145 5.45 -7.52 20.75
N SER A 146 5.65 -6.62 21.74
CA SER A 146 4.66 -6.40 22.79
C SER A 146 3.34 -5.80 22.26
N MET A 147 3.43 -4.99 21.23
CA MET A 147 2.28 -4.31 20.61
C MET A 147 1.59 -5.16 19.54
N LEU A 148 2.29 -6.13 18.96
CA LEU A 148 1.75 -6.92 17.86
C LEU A 148 0.46 -7.64 18.27
N ARG A 149 -0.60 -7.36 17.53
CA ARG A 149 -1.90 -8.03 17.57
C ARG A 149 -2.17 -8.59 16.20
N PHE A 150 -2.46 -9.86 16.14
CA PHE A 150 -2.85 -10.51 14.89
C PHE A 150 -4.25 -10.08 14.50
N THR A 151 -4.39 -9.65 13.25
CA THR A 151 -5.67 -9.29 12.61
C THR A 151 -5.75 -10.00 11.26
N THR A 152 -6.91 -9.93 10.62
CA THR A 152 -7.08 -10.46 9.27
C THR A 152 -6.20 -9.76 8.22
N ASP A 153 -5.70 -8.55 8.49
CA ASP A 153 -4.79 -7.83 7.59
C ASP A 153 -3.43 -8.53 7.44
N HIS A 154 -3.04 -9.36 8.45
CA HIS A 154 -1.78 -10.11 8.38
C HIS A 154 -1.94 -11.39 7.55
N ALA A 155 -1.11 -11.57 6.52
CA ALA A 155 -1.05 -12.81 5.75
C ALA A 155 -0.77 -14.03 6.64
N THR A 156 -0.07 -13.85 7.77
CA THR A 156 0.15 -14.88 8.80
C THR A 156 -1.14 -15.57 9.23
N CYS A 157 -2.19 -14.79 9.53
CA CYS A 157 -3.47 -15.34 9.99
C CYS A 157 -4.17 -16.10 8.87
N ARG A 158 -4.17 -15.54 7.67
CA ARG A 158 -4.79 -16.16 6.48
C ARG A 158 -4.05 -17.42 6.05
N LEU A 159 -2.71 -17.41 6.07
CA LEU A 159 -1.92 -18.61 5.77
C LEU A 159 -2.17 -19.72 6.80
N LYS A 160 -2.16 -19.38 8.10
CA LYS A 160 -2.49 -20.35 9.15
C LYS A 160 -3.89 -20.92 8.97
N PHE A 161 -4.89 -20.09 8.70
CA PHE A 161 -6.26 -20.51 8.38
C PHE A 161 -6.27 -21.53 7.24
N VAL A 162 -5.65 -21.23 6.11
CA VAL A 162 -5.58 -22.14 4.95
C VAL A 162 -4.92 -23.47 5.28
N LEU A 163 -3.82 -23.44 6.05
CA LEU A 163 -3.10 -24.66 6.44
C LEU A 163 -3.85 -25.51 7.47
N ASP A 164 -4.66 -24.88 8.32
CA ASP A 164 -5.45 -25.62 9.32
C ASP A 164 -6.71 -26.23 8.70
N GLU A 165 -7.33 -25.56 7.72
CA GLU A 165 -8.46 -26.10 6.95
C GLU A 165 -8.05 -27.20 5.97
N ASN A 166 -6.74 -27.33 5.63
CA ASN A 166 -6.25 -28.34 4.69
C ASN A 166 -5.03 -29.10 5.26
N PRO A 167 -5.24 -30.16 6.06
CA PRO A 167 -4.17 -30.97 6.66
C PRO A 167 -3.24 -31.62 5.62
N GLU A 168 -3.75 -32.03 4.47
CA GLU A 168 -2.95 -32.61 3.40
C GLU A 168 -2.00 -31.58 2.78
N LEU A 169 -2.51 -30.38 2.48
CA LEU A 169 -1.67 -29.26 2.02
C LEU A 169 -0.58 -28.95 3.04
N LYS A 170 -0.95 -28.88 4.34
CA LYS A 170 0.01 -28.65 5.44
C LYS A 170 1.10 -29.74 5.49
N ARG A 171 0.74 -31.00 5.27
CA ARG A 171 1.68 -32.12 5.18
C ARG A 171 2.65 -31.95 4.00
N ARG A 172 2.14 -31.61 2.81
CA ARG A 172 2.94 -31.32 1.61
C ARG A 172 3.90 -30.14 1.83
N CYS A 173 3.42 -29.08 2.52
CA CYS A 173 4.26 -27.94 2.91
C CYS A 173 5.45 -28.38 3.77
N LYS A 174 5.21 -29.21 4.80
CA LYS A 174 6.30 -29.74 5.66
C LYS A 174 7.32 -30.55 4.87
N LYS A 175 6.91 -31.27 3.82
CA LYS A 175 7.79 -32.05 2.94
C LYS A 175 8.59 -31.19 1.96
N GLY A 176 8.33 -29.88 1.87
CA GLY A 176 9.00 -29.00 0.92
C GLY A 176 8.48 -29.09 -0.52
N GLU A 177 7.31 -29.70 -0.73
CA GLU A 177 6.67 -29.85 -2.04
C GLU A 177 5.92 -28.58 -2.51
N VAL A 178 5.75 -27.59 -1.61
CA VAL A 178 4.94 -26.40 -1.81
C VAL A 178 5.79 -25.15 -1.61
N LEU A 179 5.52 -24.12 -2.38
CA LEU A 179 6.07 -22.78 -2.23
C LEU A 179 4.97 -21.80 -1.84
N PHE A 180 5.36 -20.83 -1.03
CA PHE A 180 4.55 -19.64 -0.68
C PHE A 180 5.10 -18.44 -1.42
N GLY A 181 4.23 -17.54 -1.85
CA GLY A 181 4.65 -16.23 -2.34
C GLY A 181 3.54 -15.21 -2.37
N THR A 182 3.94 -13.96 -2.26
CA THR A 182 3.16 -12.81 -2.67
C THR A 182 3.11 -12.79 -4.21
N LEU A 183 2.30 -11.91 -4.76
CA LEU A 183 2.05 -11.91 -6.21
C LEU A 183 3.29 -11.63 -7.05
N ASP A 184 4.20 -10.76 -6.55
CA ASP A 184 5.53 -10.56 -7.15
C ASP A 184 6.33 -11.86 -7.24
N THR A 185 6.40 -12.62 -6.14
CA THR A 185 7.09 -13.91 -6.09
C THR A 185 6.53 -14.88 -7.12
N TRP A 186 5.20 -14.93 -7.26
CA TRP A 186 4.53 -15.76 -8.24
C TRP A 186 4.88 -15.37 -9.69
N PHE A 187 4.83 -14.06 -9.99
CA PHE A 187 5.18 -13.57 -11.32
C PHE A 187 6.66 -13.78 -11.63
N ILE A 188 7.56 -13.52 -10.68
CA ILE A 188 9.00 -13.79 -10.83
C ILE A 188 9.22 -15.26 -11.12
N TYR A 189 8.60 -16.15 -10.32
CA TYR A 189 8.70 -17.61 -10.52
C TYR A 189 8.25 -18.01 -11.93
N LYS A 190 7.07 -17.57 -12.37
CA LYS A 190 6.53 -17.88 -13.70
C LYS A 190 7.36 -17.29 -14.84
N LEU A 191 7.75 -16.01 -14.72
CA LEU A 191 8.52 -15.32 -15.75
C LEU A 191 9.93 -15.91 -15.94
N THR A 192 10.50 -16.48 -14.88
CA THR A 192 11.84 -17.11 -14.92
C THR A 192 11.79 -18.61 -15.21
N GLY A 193 10.60 -19.18 -15.52
CA GLY A 193 10.43 -20.62 -15.78
C GLY A 193 10.69 -21.49 -14.56
N GLY A 194 10.32 -21.04 -13.38
CA GLY A 194 10.47 -21.77 -12.11
C GLY A 194 11.87 -21.71 -11.50
N LYS A 195 12.79 -20.94 -12.07
CA LYS A 195 14.19 -20.88 -11.61
C LYS A 195 14.38 -20.01 -10.37
N GLN A 196 13.51 -19.02 -10.15
CA GLN A 196 13.65 -18.05 -9.07
C GLN A 196 12.43 -18.08 -8.14
N HIS A 197 12.68 -18.25 -6.84
CA HIS A 197 11.69 -18.14 -5.79
C HIS A 197 12.12 -17.01 -4.85
N LEU A 198 11.87 -15.77 -5.29
CA LEU A 198 12.40 -14.54 -4.71
C LEU A 198 11.27 -13.54 -4.45
N THR A 199 11.45 -12.71 -3.43
CA THR A 199 10.64 -11.52 -3.13
C THR A 199 11.56 -10.39 -2.65
N ASP A 200 10.99 -9.21 -2.45
CA ASP A 200 11.71 -8.10 -1.82
C ASP A 200 11.32 -7.90 -0.35
N SER A 201 12.09 -7.07 0.35
CA SER A 201 11.87 -6.80 1.77
C SER A 201 10.56 -6.06 2.06
N SER A 202 10.04 -5.25 1.12
CA SER A 202 8.77 -4.51 1.30
C SER A 202 7.55 -5.43 1.20
N ASN A 203 7.56 -6.39 0.27
CA ASN A 203 6.54 -7.43 0.18
C ASN A 203 6.64 -8.41 1.37
N ALA A 204 7.85 -8.81 1.74
CA ALA A 204 8.07 -9.72 2.86
C ALA A 204 7.52 -9.16 4.18
N VAL A 205 7.81 -7.90 4.52
CA VAL A 205 7.33 -7.27 5.78
C VAL A 205 5.81 -7.15 5.82
N ALA A 206 5.17 -6.90 4.68
CA ALA A 206 3.72 -6.79 4.58
C ALA A 206 2.98 -8.11 4.89
N THR A 207 3.68 -9.25 4.92
CA THR A 207 3.07 -10.53 5.31
C THR A 207 2.81 -10.65 6.82
N GLY A 208 3.47 -9.85 7.65
CA GLY A 208 3.49 -10.00 9.11
C GLY A 208 4.36 -11.17 9.60
N MET A 209 5.05 -11.88 8.70
CA MET A 209 5.93 -13.01 9.00
C MET A 209 7.43 -12.69 8.87
N PHE A 210 7.76 -11.52 8.38
CA PHE A 210 9.14 -11.05 8.21
C PHE A 210 9.51 -10.05 9.30
N ASN A 211 10.68 -10.21 9.89
CA ASN A 211 11.19 -9.31 10.93
C ASN A 211 11.89 -8.10 10.29
N PRO A 212 11.33 -6.88 10.37
CA PRO A 212 11.88 -5.70 9.72
C PRO A 212 13.21 -5.22 10.35
N PHE A 213 13.52 -5.66 11.57
CA PHE A 213 14.75 -5.25 12.27
C PHE A 213 15.94 -6.16 11.97
N GLN A 214 15.67 -7.46 11.77
CA GLN A 214 16.67 -8.48 11.50
C GLN A 214 16.76 -8.87 10.03
N LEU A 215 15.77 -8.48 9.22
CA LEU A 215 15.65 -8.78 7.78
C LEU A 215 15.63 -10.30 7.50
N ILE A 216 14.91 -11.04 8.33
CA ILE A 216 14.73 -12.49 8.20
C ILE A 216 13.26 -12.87 8.43
N TRP A 217 12.85 -14.03 7.91
CA TRP A 217 11.57 -14.64 8.28
C TRP A 217 11.55 -14.95 9.77
N ASN A 218 10.45 -14.56 10.45
CA ASN A 218 10.32 -14.59 11.92
C ASN A 218 10.11 -16.01 12.43
N GLN A 219 11.20 -16.77 12.61
CA GLN A 219 11.16 -18.17 13.06
C GLN A 219 10.33 -18.40 14.32
N PRO A 220 10.40 -17.55 15.39
CA PRO A 220 9.53 -17.68 16.55
C PRO A 220 8.04 -17.68 16.20
N ILE A 221 7.58 -16.74 15.38
CA ILE A 221 6.18 -16.67 14.95
C ILE A 221 5.81 -17.91 14.15
N LEU A 222 6.64 -18.30 13.17
CA LEU A 222 6.40 -19.46 12.33
C LEU A 222 6.28 -20.74 13.16
N THR A 223 7.18 -20.95 14.11
CA THR A 223 7.21 -22.13 14.97
C THR A 223 6.00 -22.19 15.91
N ILE A 224 5.68 -21.10 16.61
CA ILE A 224 4.55 -21.02 17.56
C ILE A 224 3.23 -21.36 16.88
N PHE A 225 3.06 -20.91 15.63
CA PHE A 225 1.80 -21.09 14.91
C PHE A 225 1.83 -22.27 13.92
N GLY A 226 2.92 -23.05 13.91
CA GLY A 226 3.03 -24.29 13.13
C GLY A 226 3.05 -24.05 11.61
N ILE A 227 3.63 -22.95 11.18
CA ILE A 227 3.83 -22.59 9.77
C ILE A 227 5.21 -23.08 9.34
N PRO A 228 5.33 -23.94 8.30
CA PRO A 228 6.61 -24.48 7.86
C PRO A 228 7.52 -23.38 7.26
N ALA A 229 8.74 -23.27 7.76
CA ALA A 229 9.68 -22.22 7.34
C ALA A 229 10.24 -22.41 5.92
N ASN A 230 10.24 -23.62 5.40
CA ASN A 230 10.72 -23.98 4.06
C ASN A 230 9.78 -23.55 2.92
N LEU A 231 8.66 -22.91 3.24
CA LEU A 231 7.71 -22.36 2.27
C LEU A 231 8.21 -21.06 1.64
N PHE A 232 8.97 -20.28 2.39
CA PHE A 232 9.18 -18.86 2.10
C PHE A 232 10.28 -18.59 1.08
N PRO A 233 10.13 -17.56 0.23
CA PRO A 233 11.13 -17.16 -0.75
C PRO A 233 12.37 -16.55 -0.08
N GLU A 234 13.48 -16.53 -0.80
CA GLU A 234 14.62 -15.70 -0.46
C GLU A 234 14.25 -14.22 -0.65
N VAL A 235 14.67 -13.37 0.29
CA VAL A 235 14.36 -11.93 0.27
C VAL A 235 15.58 -11.16 -0.27
N LYS A 236 15.37 -10.39 -1.32
CA LYS A 236 16.37 -9.54 -1.97
C LYS A 236 16.18 -8.06 -1.63
N ASP A 237 17.13 -7.24 -2.01
CA ASP A 237 16.97 -5.80 -2.09
C ASP A 237 15.89 -5.44 -3.12
N SER A 238 15.16 -4.34 -2.92
CA SER A 238 14.05 -3.96 -3.81
C SER A 238 14.53 -3.65 -5.25
N ASN A 239 15.80 -3.24 -5.41
CA ASN A 239 16.49 -3.08 -6.70
C ASN A 239 17.43 -4.26 -7.03
N GLY A 240 17.13 -5.46 -6.52
CA GLY A 240 17.97 -6.65 -6.62
C GLY A 240 17.94 -7.36 -7.96
N ASP A 241 18.67 -8.46 -8.03
CA ASP A 241 18.61 -9.40 -9.15
C ASP A 241 17.55 -10.47 -8.90
N PHE A 242 16.46 -10.41 -9.65
CA PHE A 242 15.37 -11.37 -9.62
C PHE A 242 15.41 -12.36 -10.81
N GLY A 243 16.52 -12.38 -11.58
CA GLY A 243 16.72 -13.22 -12.75
C GLY A 243 16.32 -12.56 -14.06
N TYR A 244 15.97 -13.38 -15.03
CA TYR A 244 15.63 -12.96 -16.38
C TYR A 244 14.32 -13.60 -16.83
N THR A 245 13.53 -12.85 -17.59
CA THR A 245 12.34 -13.43 -18.23
C THR A 245 12.75 -14.49 -19.25
N LEU A 246 11.91 -15.51 -19.43
CA LEU A 246 12.07 -16.41 -20.58
C LEU A 246 11.86 -15.61 -21.88
N PRO A 247 12.64 -15.92 -22.94
CA PRO A 247 12.59 -15.19 -24.21
C PRO A 247 11.20 -15.15 -24.85
N GLU A 248 10.41 -16.21 -24.68
CA GLU A 248 9.07 -16.36 -25.23
C GLU A 248 8.09 -15.28 -24.76
N PHE A 249 8.31 -14.71 -23.56
CA PHE A 249 7.42 -13.68 -23.00
C PHE A 249 7.65 -12.28 -23.56
N LEU A 250 8.80 -12.02 -24.18
CA LEU A 250 9.17 -10.70 -24.71
C LEU A 250 9.82 -10.81 -26.10
N GLY A 251 9.14 -11.53 -27.02
CA GLY A 251 9.46 -11.55 -28.45
C GLY A 251 10.85 -12.13 -28.80
N GLY A 252 11.28 -13.16 -28.06
CA GLY A 252 12.58 -13.81 -28.26
C GLY A 252 13.73 -13.14 -27.47
N HIS A 253 13.42 -12.15 -26.60
CA HIS A 253 14.41 -11.46 -25.77
C HIS A 253 14.23 -11.76 -24.30
N SER A 254 15.32 -12.11 -23.60
CA SER A 254 15.36 -12.19 -22.16
C SER A 254 15.61 -10.80 -21.57
N VAL A 255 14.69 -10.32 -20.74
CA VAL A 255 14.79 -9.03 -20.06
C VAL A 255 15.12 -9.27 -18.59
N PRO A 256 16.12 -8.58 -18.01
CA PRO A 256 16.45 -8.71 -16.60
C PRO A 256 15.33 -8.14 -15.72
N ILE A 257 14.89 -8.91 -14.71
CA ILE A 257 13.98 -8.45 -13.67
C ILE A 257 14.83 -7.81 -12.57
N ARG A 258 14.70 -6.50 -12.37
CA ARG A 258 15.63 -5.70 -11.54
C ARG A 258 14.93 -4.91 -10.43
N ALA A 259 13.63 -5.06 -10.29
CA ALA A 259 12.92 -4.54 -9.13
C ALA A 259 11.72 -5.40 -8.80
N SER A 260 11.49 -5.58 -7.49
CA SER A 260 10.24 -6.03 -6.89
C SER A 260 9.94 -5.12 -5.71
N ILE A 261 8.69 -4.68 -5.56
CA ILE A 261 8.30 -3.75 -4.49
C ILE A 261 6.78 -3.77 -4.27
N GLY A 262 6.33 -3.60 -3.02
CA GLY A 262 4.92 -3.43 -2.70
C GLY A 262 4.35 -2.11 -3.24
N ASP A 263 3.07 -2.09 -3.59
CA ASP A 263 2.39 -0.97 -4.25
C ASP A 263 2.55 0.40 -3.55
N GLN A 264 2.30 0.48 -2.25
CA GLN A 264 2.37 1.74 -1.52
C GLN A 264 3.82 2.26 -1.43
N MET A 265 4.79 1.35 -1.24
CA MET A 265 6.21 1.66 -1.25
C MET A 265 6.69 2.09 -2.64
N ALA A 266 6.18 1.42 -3.69
CA ALA A 266 6.44 1.81 -5.07
C ALA A 266 5.93 3.23 -5.36
N ALA A 267 4.72 3.57 -4.90
CA ALA A 267 4.18 4.91 -5.06
C ALA A 267 5.00 5.96 -4.29
N LEU A 268 5.44 5.65 -3.06
CA LEU A 268 6.34 6.52 -2.28
C LEU A 268 7.66 6.76 -3.03
N PHE A 269 8.22 5.70 -3.63
CA PHE A 269 9.44 5.78 -4.43
C PHE A 269 9.22 6.55 -5.74
N GLY A 270 8.11 6.29 -6.43
CA GLY A 270 7.73 6.97 -7.68
C GLY A 270 7.48 8.47 -7.49
N GLN A 271 6.93 8.86 -6.34
CA GLN A 271 6.81 10.26 -5.92
C GLN A 271 8.16 10.88 -5.51
N CYS A 272 9.27 10.12 -5.58
CA CYS A 272 10.60 10.55 -5.15
C CYS A 272 10.64 11.09 -3.71
N CYS A 273 9.90 10.48 -2.79
CA CYS A 273 9.93 10.79 -1.36
C CYS A 273 11.15 10.13 -0.70
N PHE A 274 12.36 10.52 -1.10
CA PHE A 274 13.61 9.85 -0.72
C PHE A 274 14.16 10.30 0.64
N GLU A 275 13.73 11.48 1.11
CA GLU A 275 14.24 12.09 2.35
C GLU A 275 13.27 11.93 3.52
N PRO A 276 13.78 11.79 4.76
CA PRO A 276 12.91 11.79 5.93
C PRO A 276 12.03 13.03 6.00
N GLY A 277 10.74 12.83 6.26
CA GLY A 277 9.73 13.87 6.32
C GLY A 277 9.00 14.14 5.01
N GLU A 278 9.40 13.53 3.90
CA GLU A 278 8.63 13.55 2.66
C GLU A 278 7.50 12.52 2.74
N VAL A 279 6.29 12.98 2.39
CA VAL A 279 5.05 12.20 2.52
C VAL A 279 4.43 11.95 1.16
N LYS A 280 3.90 10.74 0.98
CA LYS A 280 3.02 10.39 -0.13
C LYS A 280 1.63 10.05 0.40
N ILE A 281 0.59 10.52 -0.28
CA ILE A 281 -0.80 10.12 -0.03
C ILE A 281 -1.41 9.60 -1.33
N SER A 282 -1.72 8.31 -1.39
CA SER A 282 -2.46 7.73 -2.51
C SER A 282 -3.95 7.68 -2.17
N GLN A 283 -4.77 8.38 -2.95
CA GLN A 283 -6.22 8.52 -2.74
C GLN A 283 -7.00 7.75 -3.81
N GLY A 284 -7.25 6.48 -3.53
CA GLY A 284 -8.08 5.58 -4.33
C GLY A 284 -9.43 5.29 -3.65
N SER A 285 -9.82 4.03 -3.59
CA SER A 285 -11.00 3.56 -2.83
C SER A 285 -10.92 3.94 -1.35
N GLY A 286 -9.76 3.71 -0.72
CA GLY A 286 -9.33 4.31 0.53
C GLY A 286 -8.21 5.33 0.29
N ALA A 287 -7.60 5.83 1.36
CA ALA A 287 -6.44 6.69 1.25
C ALA A 287 -5.32 6.21 2.19
N PHE A 288 -4.11 6.07 1.64
CA PHE A 288 -2.91 5.64 2.36
C PHE A 288 -1.94 6.79 2.50
N VAL A 289 -1.49 7.04 3.72
CA VAL A 289 -0.52 8.08 4.08
C VAL A 289 0.78 7.40 4.47
N ASP A 290 1.82 7.59 3.68
CA ASP A 290 3.13 7.00 3.86
C ASP A 290 4.18 8.09 4.01
N ILE A 291 4.96 8.03 5.09
CA ILE A 291 6.07 8.94 5.33
C ILE A 291 7.39 8.19 5.34
N ASN A 292 8.37 8.70 4.63
CA ASN A 292 9.75 8.27 4.78
C ASN A 292 10.28 8.71 6.15
N ILE A 293 10.75 7.76 6.97
CA ILE A 293 11.32 8.01 8.30
C ILE A 293 12.84 7.77 8.35
N GLY A 294 13.47 7.52 7.19
CA GLY A 294 14.90 7.34 7.06
C GLY A 294 15.40 5.94 7.39
N LEU A 295 16.67 5.83 7.74
CA LEU A 295 17.37 4.55 7.88
C LEU A 295 17.19 3.87 9.24
N LYS A 296 16.49 4.48 10.18
CA LYS A 296 16.23 3.91 11.51
C LYS A 296 14.75 3.55 11.62
N ALA A 297 14.48 2.28 11.91
CA ALA A 297 13.13 1.84 12.21
C ALA A 297 12.60 2.57 13.45
N GLN A 298 11.45 3.21 13.32
CA GLN A 298 10.74 3.85 14.42
C GLN A 298 9.38 3.19 14.58
N LEU A 299 8.94 3.05 15.82
CA LEU A 299 7.66 2.45 16.14
C LEU A 299 6.64 3.53 16.47
N SER A 300 5.44 3.37 15.96
CA SER A 300 4.31 4.14 16.41
C SER A 300 3.75 3.54 17.70
N ARG A 301 3.57 4.36 18.72
CA ARG A 301 2.84 3.98 19.94
C ARG A 301 1.32 4.21 19.80
N ARG A 302 0.90 4.80 18.69
CA ARG A 302 -0.48 5.19 18.41
C ARG A 302 -1.20 4.27 17.44
N GLY A 303 -0.48 3.29 16.85
CA GLY A 303 -1.06 2.29 15.96
C GLY A 303 -0.84 2.54 14.46
N LEU A 304 0.11 3.40 14.09
CA LEU A 304 0.61 3.46 12.72
C LEU A 304 1.50 2.24 12.43
N PHE A 305 1.57 1.84 11.18
CA PHE A 305 2.26 0.63 10.75
C PHE A 305 3.72 0.95 10.35
N PRO A 306 4.72 0.45 11.12
CA PRO A 306 6.11 0.56 10.71
C PRO A 306 6.40 -0.48 9.62
N MET A 307 6.88 -0.02 8.47
CA MET A 307 7.14 -0.83 7.30
C MET A 307 8.54 -0.57 6.75
N ILE A 308 9.07 -1.51 5.97
CA ILE A 308 10.22 -1.27 5.12
C ILE A 308 9.71 -0.58 3.85
N ALA A 309 10.19 0.62 3.56
CA ALA A 309 9.85 1.34 2.34
C ALA A 309 10.54 0.68 1.13
N TRP A 310 11.85 0.50 1.22
CA TRP A 310 12.68 -0.22 0.26
C TRP A 310 14.03 -0.58 0.88
N ARG A 311 14.72 -1.49 0.23
CA ARG A 311 16.13 -1.77 0.51
C ARG A 311 16.91 -1.67 -0.79
N ILE A 312 17.91 -0.81 -0.82
CA ILE A 312 18.74 -0.52 -2.00
C ILE A 312 20.20 -0.62 -1.58
N ASP A 313 20.99 -1.45 -2.28
CA ASP A 313 22.43 -1.64 -2.04
C ASP A 313 22.74 -1.91 -0.56
N GLY A 314 21.94 -2.78 0.06
CA GLY A 314 22.08 -3.17 1.46
C GLY A 314 21.56 -2.15 2.49
N LYS A 315 21.11 -0.96 2.07
CA LYS A 315 20.58 0.09 2.96
C LYS A 315 19.06 0.04 3.01
N THR A 316 18.51 -0.14 4.21
CA THR A 316 17.07 -0.19 4.43
C THR A 316 16.52 1.20 4.77
N THR A 317 15.56 1.66 4.00
CA THR A 317 14.74 2.84 4.33
C THR A 317 13.43 2.38 4.92
N TYR A 318 13.01 3.00 6.02
CA TYR A 318 11.76 2.69 6.72
C TYR A 318 10.72 3.76 6.46
N MET A 319 9.46 3.37 6.61
CA MET A 319 8.31 4.26 6.56
C MET A 319 7.32 3.97 7.68
N LEU A 320 6.49 4.95 8.00
CA LEU A 320 5.25 4.74 8.75
C LEU A 320 4.06 4.91 7.82
N GLU A 321 3.11 4.02 7.97
CA GLU A 321 1.87 4.03 7.22
C GLU A 321 0.67 4.23 8.14
N GLY A 322 -0.26 5.10 7.73
CA GLY A 322 -1.62 5.18 8.24
C GLY A 322 -2.60 5.18 7.09
N TYR A 323 -3.85 4.78 7.32
CA TYR A 323 -4.83 4.77 6.24
C TYR A 323 -6.23 5.14 6.71
N VAL A 324 -6.98 5.74 5.79
CA VAL A 324 -8.42 5.97 5.86
C VAL A 324 -9.09 4.90 4.99
N ALA A 325 -9.96 4.09 5.58
CA ALA A 325 -10.52 2.92 4.90
C ALA A 325 -11.39 3.28 3.69
N THR A 326 -12.04 4.44 3.72
CA THR A 326 -12.98 4.88 2.71
C THR A 326 -12.72 6.32 2.29
N ALA A 327 -12.34 6.53 1.03
CA ALA A 327 -12.21 7.84 0.39
C ALA A 327 -13.06 7.87 -0.88
N GLY A 328 -12.60 7.25 -1.96
CA GLY A 328 -13.39 7.13 -3.19
C GLY A 328 -14.66 6.31 -3.00
N THR A 329 -14.59 5.18 -2.28
CA THR A 329 -15.78 4.37 -1.96
C THR A 329 -16.82 5.14 -1.13
N LEU A 330 -16.38 6.04 -0.25
CA LEU A 330 -17.29 6.94 0.47
C LEU A 330 -18.02 7.87 -0.49
N ILE A 331 -17.29 8.50 -1.42
CA ILE A 331 -17.89 9.43 -2.40
C ILE A 331 -18.88 8.69 -3.30
N ASP A 332 -18.55 7.49 -3.76
CA ASP A 332 -19.45 6.65 -4.54
C ASP A 332 -20.72 6.25 -3.76
N TRP A 333 -20.55 5.91 -2.48
CA TRP A 333 -21.68 5.57 -1.60
C TRP A 333 -22.57 6.78 -1.31
N LEU A 334 -22.00 7.97 -1.10
CA LEU A 334 -22.75 9.21 -0.92
C LEU A 334 -23.63 9.54 -2.15
N GLY A 335 -23.17 9.17 -3.35
CA GLY A 335 -23.96 9.27 -4.56
C GLY A 335 -25.06 8.21 -4.64
N LYS A 336 -24.66 6.95 -4.73
CA LYS A 336 -25.55 5.81 -4.98
C LYS A 336 -26.44 5.45 -3.79
N GLY A 337 -25.92 5.60 -2.55
CA GLY A 337 -26.60 5.16 -1.33
C GLY A 337 -27.55 6.20 -0.74
N ILE A 338 -27.16 7.47 -0.70
CA ILE A 338 -27.95 8.54 -0.07
C ILE A 338 -28.30 9.72 -0.98
N GLY A 339 -27.90 9.68 -2.26
CA GLY A 339 -28.31 10.66 -3.26
C GLY A 339 -27.76 12.09 -3.05
N LEU A 340 -26.61 12.21 -2.36
CA LEU A 340 -26.01 13.53 -2.15
C LEU A 340 -25.45 14.11 -3.46
N SER A 341 -24.84 13.26 -4.30
CA SER A 341 -24.30 13.66 -5.60
C SER A 341 -24.13 12.44 -6.51
N ASP A 342 -24.41 12.56 -7.80
CA ASP A 342 -24.37 11.43 -8.73
C ASP A 342 -22.93 10.99 -9.08
N THR A 343 -21.97 11.90 -8.99
CA THR A 343 -20.57 11.67 -9.34
C THR A 343 -19.62 12.46 -8.44
N PRO A 344 -18.34 12.06 -8.32
CA PRO A 344 -17.32 12.84 -7.63
C PRO A 344 -17.21 14.29 -8.16
N LYS A 345 -17.45 14.50 -9.46
CA LYS A 345 -17.42 15.82 -10.08
C LYS A 345 -18.57 16.70 -9.54
N VAL A 346 -19.78 16.16 -9.49
CA VAL A 346 -20.96 16.88 -8.95
C VAL A 346 -20.77 17.20 -7.47
N LEU A 347 -20.16 16.30 -6.69
CA LEU A 347 -19.82 16.58 -5.28
C LEU A 347 -18.91 17.79 -5.16
N ASN A 348 -17.86 17.87 -6.00
CA ASN A 348 -16.94 19.00 -6.02
C ASN A 348 -17.64 20.31 -6.46
N GLU A 349 -18.50 20.25 -7.47
CA GLU A 349 -19.29 21.40 -7.94
C GLU A 349 -20.24 21.93 -6.85
N LEU A 350 -20.90 21.04 -6.10
CA LEU A 350 -21.71 21.43 -4.94
C LEU A 350 -20.85 22.07 -3.84
N ALA A 351 -19.74 21.45 -3.49
CA ALA A 351 -18.83 21.96 -2.47
C ALA A 351 -18.21 23.33 -2.84
N ALA A 352 -18.02 23.59 -4.13
CA ALA A 352 -17.51 24.87 -4.64
C ALA A 352 -18.51 26.04 -4.53
N GLN A 353 -19.80 25.77 -4.28
CA GLN A 353 -20.83 26.79 -4.11
C GLN A 353 -20.80 27.46 -2.73
N THR A 354 -19.89 27.05 -1.86
CA THR A 354 -19.71 27.66 -0.54
C THR A 354 -18.23 27.65 -0.13
N GLU A 355 -17.82 28.65 0.64
CA GLU A 355 -16.45 28.73 1.15
C GLU A 355 -16.27 27.99 2.48
N ASP A 356 -17.35 27.75 3.22
CA ASP A 356 -17.32 27.01 4.49
C ASP A 356 -18.47 25.99 4.61
N THR A 357 -18.57 25.33 5.76
CA THR A 357 -19.55 24.30 6.04
C THR A 357 -20.75 24.79 6.87
N GLU A 358 -20.84 26.08 7.22
CA GLU A 358 -21.84 26.63 8.14
C GLU A 358 -21.97 25.80 9.44
N GLY A 359 -20.82 25.32 9.94
CA GLY A 359 -20.78 24.52 11.17
C GLY A 359 -21.04 23.02 10.98
N VAL A 360 -21.42 22.58 9.79
CA VAL A 360 -21.62 21.15 9.50
C VAL A 360 -20.28 20.42 9.51
N VAL A 361 -20.23 19.26 10.18
CA VAL A 361 -19.08 18.34 10.20
C VAL A 361 -19.55 16.99 9.70
N PHE A 362 -18.83 16.41 8.76
CA PHE A 362 -19.05 15.05 8.27
C PHE A 362 -17.95 14.12 8.76
N ILE A 363 -18.30 13.03 9.47
CA ILE A 363 -17.36 12.01 9.95
C ILE A 363 -17.37 10.84 8.95
N PRO A 364 -16.27 10.60 8.19
CA PRO A 364 -16.24 9.65 7.07
C PRO A 364 -15.90 8.21 7.49
N THR A 365 -16.66 7.62 8.42
CA THR A 365 -16.39 6.29 9.01
C THR A 365 -17.50 5.26 8.76
N PRO A 366 -17.97 5.05 7.51
CA PRO A 366 -19.09 4.13 7.25
C PRO A 366 -18.76 2.68 7.58
N THR A 367 -17.47 2.30 7.61
CA THR A 367 -16.96 0.94 7.90
C THR A 367 -16.18 0.87 9.21
N GLY A 368 -16.42 1.79 10.13
CA GLY A 368 -15.68 1.94 11.38
C GLY A 368 -14.56 2.98 11.31
N ALA A 369 -14.21 3.53 12.46
CA ALA A 369 -13.10 4.45 12.62
C ALA A 369 -11.77 3.67 12.70
N ARG A 370 -10.79 4.12 11.92
CA ARG A 370 -9.40 3.61 11.95
C ARG A 370 -8.56 4.51 12.85
N PHE A 371 -7.31 4.74 12.49
CA PHE A 371 -6.42 5.62 13.24
C PHE A 371 -7.06 7.02 13.48
N PRO A 372 -6.93 7.59 14.67
CA PRO A 372 -6.30 7.06 15.89
C PRO A 372 -7.29 6.32 16.82
N TYR A 373 -8.54 6.14 16.42
CA TYR A 373 -9.65 5.74 17.30
C TYR A 373 -9.86 4.23 17.41
N PHE A 374 -9.59 3.48 16.33
CA PHE A 374 -9.73 2.02 16.23
C PHE A 374 -11.06 1.47 16.76
N ASN A 375 -12.16 2.17 16.45
CA ASN A 375 -13.51 1.75 16.80
C ASN A 375 -14.23 1.16 15.57
N PRO A 376 -14.34 -0.20 15.45
CA PRO A 376 -14.97 -0.84 14.29
C PRO A 376 -16.50 -0.63 14.25
N ARG A 377 -17.11 -0.18 15.33
CA ARG A 377 -18.57 0.06 15.41
C ARG A 377 -18.96 1.49 15.03
N ALA A 378 -18.02 2.43 15.00
CA ALA A 378 -18.27 3.80 14.58
C ALA A 378 -18.93 3.86 13.21
N LYS A 379 -19.87 4.79 13.03
CA LYS A 379 -20.59 5.00 11.77
C LYS A 379 -20.35 6.40 11.22
N ALA A 380 -20.50 6.55 9.89
CA ALA A 380 -20.50 7.88 9.29
C ALA A 380 -21.61 8.73 9.90
N SER A 381 -21.29 9.99 10.17
CA SER A 381 -22.21 10.90 10.85
C SER A 381 -22.14 12.30 10.27
N VAL A 382 -23.28 13.00 10.28
CA VAL A 382 -23.39 14.43 9.96
C VAL A 382 -23.81 15.15 11.22
N ILE A 383 -23.02 16.12 11.67
CA ILE A 383 -23.24 16.86 12.92
C ILE A 383 -23.28 18.35 12.61
N GLY A 384 -24.10 19.11 13.34
CA GLY A 384 -24.16 20.56 13.24
C GLY A 384 -25.11 21.10 12.15
N LEU A 385 -26.07 20.27 11.69
CA LEU A 385 -27.13 20.74 10.78
C LEU A 385 -28.05 21.74 11.50
N SER A 386 -28.41 22.80 10.77
CA SER A 386 -29.38 23.83 11.17
C SER A 386 -30.36 24.10 10.01
N LEU A 387 -31.35 24.93 10.25
CA LEU A 387 -32.27 25.36 9.18
C LEU A 387 -31.58 26.17 8.05
N ALA A 388 -30.40 26.71 8.29
CA ALA A 388 -29.58 27.40 7.28
C ALA A 388 -28.70 26.42 6.47
N SER A 389 -28.63 25.14 6.87
CA SER A 389 -27.79 24.15 6.18
C SER A 389 -28.40 23.74 4.83
N HIS A 390 -27.54 23.64 3.81
CA HIS A 390 -27.89 23.21 2.47
C HIS A 390 -27.00 22.06 2.00
N ARG A 391 -27.39 21.37 0.90
CA ARG A 391 -26.61 20.27 0.30
C ARG A 391 -25.14 20.66 0.03
N ARG A 392 -24.88 21.92 -0.39
CA ARG A 392 -23.51 22.42 -0.61
C ARG A 392 -22.64 22.36 0.65
N HIS A 393 -23.21 22.71 1.83
CA HIS A 393 -22.48 22.67 3.10
C HIS A 393 -22.14 21.24 3.51
N VAL A 394 -23.05 20.28 3.26
CA VAL A 394 -22.79 18.85 3.49
C VAL A 394 -21.72 18.34 2.51
N ALA A 395 -21.80 18.69 1.23
CA ALA A 395 -20.80 18.31 0.22
C ALA A 395 -19.40 18.85 0.59
N ARG A 396 -19.34 20.12 1.05
CA ARG A 396 -18.10 20.72 1.54
C ARG A 396 -17.58 20.00 2.79
N ALA A 397 -18.46 19.69 3.75
CA ALA A 397 -18.11 18.97 4.97
C ALA A 397 -17.55 17.56 4.71
N VAL A 398 -18.03 16.87 3.66
CA VAL A 398 -17.49 15.57 3.23
C VAL A 398 -16.02 15.71 2.83
N LEU A 399 -15.68 16.67 1.97
CA LEU A 399 -14.30 16.88 1.51
C LEU A 399 -13.39 17.35 2.67
N GLU A 400 -13.87 18.26 3.53
CA GLU A 400 -13.16 18.68 4.74
C GLU A 400 -12.96 17.49 5.71
N GLY A 401 -13.96 16.61 5.88
CA GLY A 401 -13.90 15.43 6.74
C GLY A 401 -12.86 14.42 6.27
N ILE A 402 -12.74 14.17 4.96
CA ILE A 402 -11.68 13.34 4.40
C ILE A 402 -10.30 13.97 4.67
N ALA A 403 -10.16 15.29 4.41
CA ALA A 403 -8.91 16.01 4.65
C ALA A 403 -8.50 16.02 6.13
N LEU A 404 -9.46 16.18 7.06
CA LEU A 404 -9.22 16.13 8.50
C LEU A 404 -8.83 14.72 8.98
N SER A 405 -9.41 13.65 8.42
CA SER A 405 -8.98 12.28 8.71
C SER A 405 -7.53 12.02 8.28
N LEU A 406 -7.12 12.54 7.13
CA LEU A 406 -5.73 12.48 6.66
C LEU A 406 -4.81 13.32 7.54
N TYR A 407 -5.26 14.52 7.95
CA TYR A 407 -4.52 15.37 8.88
C TYR A 407 -4.25 14.67 10.23
N GLU A 408 -5.22 13.95 10.80
CA GLU A 408 -5.01 13.21 12.06
C GLU A 408 -3.90 12.16 11.93
N ILE A 409 -3.79 11.49 10.78
CA ILE A 409 -2.69 10.56 10.52
C ILE A 409 -1.35 11.32 10.47
N LEU A 410 -1.28 12.44 9.76
CA LEU A 410 -0.09 13.29 9.67
C LEU A 410 0.32 13.83 11.05
N GLU A 411 -0.66 14.30 11.85
CA GLU A 411 -0.44 14.75 13.23
C GLU A 411 0.14 13.61 14.09
N GLY A 412 -0.45 12.40 14.00
CA GLY A 412 0.03 11.21 14.71
C GLY A 412 1.44 10.81 14.31
N ILE A 413 1.77 10.85 13.04
CA ILE A 413 3.13 10.59 12.53
C ILE A 413 4.14 11.55 13.15
N GLN A 414 3.86 12.87 13.13
CA GLN A 414 4.75 13.88 13.71
C GLN A 414 4.90 13.71 15.24
N GLN A 415 3.82 13.33 15.92
CA GLN A 415 3.85 13.09 17.36
C GLN A 415 4.69 11.87 17.74
N ASP A 416 4.67 10.80 16.94
CA ASP A 416 5.42 9.58 17.21
C ASP A 416 6.90 9.69 16.81
N THR A 417 7.20 10.28 15.64
CA THR A 417 8.54 10.31 15.07
C THR A 417 9.35 11.55 15.43
N LYS A 418 8.67 12.67 15.76
CA LYS A 418 9.25 14.02 15.86
C LYS A 418 9.85 14.52 14.54
N ILE A 419 9.61 13.82 13.44
CA ILE A 419 10.04 14.23 12.10
C ILE A 419 9.08 15.31 11.60
N LYS A 420 9.63 16.45 11.19
CA LYS A 420 8.84 17.51 10.55
C LYS A 420 8.46 17.09 9.14
N ILE A 421 7.18 17.15 8.80
CA ILE A 421 6.71 16.95 7.44
C ILE A 421 7.21 18.12 6.57
N LYS A 422 7.86 17.79 5.45
CA LYS A 422 8.46 18.77 4.53
C LYS A 422 7.50 19.17 3.43
N ASP A 423 6.93 18.17 2.78
CA ASP A 423 5.95 18.29 1.70
C ASP A 423 5.05 17.05 1.66
N ILE A 424 3.90 17.19 1.02
CA ILE A 424 2.92 16.11 0.84
C ILE A 424 2.67 15.98 -0.64
N LYS A 425 3.01 14.82 -1.21
CA LYS A 425 2.71 14.50 -2.61
C LYS A 425 1.50 13.59 -2.69
N VAL A 426 0.58 13.90 -3.59
CA VAL A 426 -0.71 13.22 -3.67
C VAL A 426 -0.94 12.67 -5.06
N ASP A 427 -1.43 11.41 -5.13
CA ASP A 427 -1.87 10.75 -6.36
C ASP A 427 -3.22 10.02 -6.16
N GLY A 428 -3.69 9.38 -7.23
CA GLY A 428 -4.94 8.62 -7.25
C GLY A 428 -6.15 9.45 -7.66
N GLY A 429 -7.29 8.77 -7.89
CA GLY A 429 -8.48 9.39 -8.50
C GLY A 429 -9.13 10.47 -7.65
N VAL A 430 -9.18 10.32 -6.33
CA VAL A 430 -9.81 11.29 -5.41
C VAL A 430 -8.98 12.57 -5.30
N SER A 431 -7.67 12.51 -5.59
CA SER A 431 -6.79 13.68 -5.60
C SER A 431 -7.16 14.74 -6.66
N GLN A 432 -8.08 14.41 -7.58
CA GLN A 432 -8.57 15.39 -8.56
C GLN A 432 -9.43 16.50 -7.94
N SER A 433 -9.83 16.38 -6.68
CA SER A 433 -10.54 17.44 -5.94
C SER A 433 -9.58 18.53 -5.45
N ASP A 434 -9.56 19.67 -6.11
CA ASP A 434 -8.78 20.84 -5.68
C ASP A 434 -9.19 21.32 -4.28
N ILE A 435 -10.49 21.25 -3.96
CA ILE A 435 -11.03 21.64 -2.65
C ILE A 435 -10.45 20.74 -1.56
N LEU A 436 -10.46 19.42 -1.76
CA LEU A 436 -9.92 18.48 -0.79
C LEU A 436 -8.43 18.73 -0.56
N LEU A 437 -7.64 18.94 -1.62
CA LEU A 437 -6.20 19.17 -1.50
C LEU A 437 -5.88 20.52 -0.86
N GLN A 438 -6.66 21.56 -1.14
CA GLN A 438 -6.53 22.84 -0.44
C GLN A 438 -6.85 22.67 1.05
N CYS A 439 -7.95 21.99 1.41
CA CYS A 439 -8.27 21.68 2.81
C CYS A 439 -7.17 20.90 3.51
N LEU A 440 -6.59 19.90 2.84
CA LEU A 440 -5.48 19.12 3.39
C LEU A 440 -4.25 19.99 3.65
N SER A 441 -3.91 20.89 2.70
CA SER A 441 -2.82 21.86 2.86
C SER A 441 -3.09 22.82 4.03
N ASP A 442 -4.30 23.35 4.13
CA ASP A 442 -4.71 24.27 5.18
C ASP A 442 -4.67 23.63 6.56
N PHE A 443 -5.21 22.41 6.73
CA PHE A 443 -5.21 21.70 8.02
C PHE A 443 -3.82 21.24 8.45
N SER A 444 -3.03 20.69 7.53
CA SER A 444 -1.67 20.23 7.81
C SER A 444 -0.66 21.37 7.97
N ASN A 445 -0.98 22.56 7.44
CA ASN A 445 -0.07 23.70 7.30
C ASN A 445 1.22 23.33 6.54
N VAL A 446 1.07 22.48 5.52
CA VAL A 446 2.15 21.98 4.67
C VAL A 446 1.71 22.08 3.21
N ARG A 447 2.65 22.40 2.31
CA ARG A 447 2.40 22.37 0.87
C ARG A 447 1.97 20.97 0.43
N VAL A 448 0.93 20.92 -0.40
CA VAL A 448 0.44 19.69 -1.03
C VAL A 448 0.65 19.79 -2.53
N ASP A 449 1.34 18.80 -3.10
CA ASP A 449 1.68 18.73 -4.51
C ASP A 449 0.95 17.56 -5.16
N ARG A 450 -0.01 17.84 -6.06
CA ARG A 450 -0.65 16.78 -6.86
C ARG A 450 0.21 16.36 -8.03
N ALA A 451 0.49 15.07 -8.11
CA ALA A 451 1.22 14.48 -9.24
C ALA A 451 0.46 14.68 -10.57
N PRO A 452 1.18 14.96 -11.66
CA PRO A 452 0.56 15.03 -12.98
C PRO A 452 0.11 13.64 -13.47
N GLU A 453 0.75 12.60 -12.96
CA GLU A 453 0.53 11.19 -13.30
C GLU A 453 -0.14 10.49 -12.11
N PRO A 454 -1.30 9.85 -12.28
CA PRO A 454 -1.97 9.13 -11.20
C PRO A 454 -1.34 7.76 -10.89
N ASP A 455 -0.56 7.19 -11.83
CA ASP A 455 -0.01 5.85 -11.72
C ASP A 455 1.44 5.84 -11.19
N MET A 456 1.68 6.50 -10.04
CA MET A 456 3.01 6.62 -9.45
C MET A 456 3.57 5.29 -8.94
N THR A 457 2.72 4.31 -8.68
CA THR A 457 3.09 2.94 -8.30
C THR A 457 3.96 2.29 -9.38
N ALA A 458 3.48 2.28 -10.63
CA ALA A 458 4.23 1.73 -11.76
C ALA A 458 5.52 2.51 -12.05
N THR A 459 5.47 3.84 -11.90
CA THR A 459 6.64 4.71 -12.03
C THR A 459 7.73 4.34 -11.03
N GLY A 460 7.36 4.06 -9.76
CA GLY A 460 8.32 3.66 -8.73
C GLY A 460 9.02 2.34 -9.02
N ALA A 461 8.29 1.32 -9.47
CA ALA A 461 8.87 0.05 -9.85
C ALA A 461 9.83 0.19 -11.06
N ALA A 462 9.46 1.02 -12.05
CA ALA A 462 10.34 1.32 -13.18
C ALA A 462 11.61 2.07 -12.73
N TYR A 463 11.48 3.06 -11.85
CA TYR A 463 12.62 3.83 -11.34
C TYR A 463 13.61 2.92 -10.59
N LEU A 464 13.12 2.03 -9.72
CA LEU A 464 13.97 1.05 -9.04
C LEU A 464 14.70 0.13 -10.02
N ALA A 465 13.99 -0.44 -10.99
CA ALA A 465 14.59 -1.31 -12.00
C ALA A 465 15.63 -0.56 -12.84
N GLY A 466 15.34 0.65 -13.24
CA GLY A 466 16.26 1.50 -14.01
C GLY A 466 17.51 1.90 -13.22
N LEU A 467 17.35 2.22 -11.91
CA LEU A 467 18.49 2.49 -11.03
C LEU A 467 19.41 1.28 -10.91
N SER A 468 18.86 0.09 -10.76
CA SER A 468 19.61 -1.16 -10.60
C SER A 468 20.59 -1.41 -11.76
N ILE A 469 20.25 -0.99 -12.98
CA ILE A 469 21.07 -1.20 -14.18
C ILE A 469 21.82 0.07 -14.63
N GLY A 470 21.71 1.18 -13.88
CA GLY A 470 22.31 2.47 -14.26
C GLY A 470 21.60 3.16 -15.45
N PHE A 471 20.33 2.82 -15.72
CA PHE A 471 19.50 3.55 -16.69
C PHE A 471 19.29 5.00 -16.23
N TRP A 472 19.07 5.22 -14.95
CA TRP A 472 19.24 6.50 -14.23
C TRP A 472 20.41 6.36 -13.25
N LYS A 473 21.20 7.41 -13.11
CA LYS A 473 22.47 7.39 -12.37
C LYS A 473 22.29 7.30 -10.85
N ASN A 474 21.29 8.00 -10.32
CA ASN A 474 21.06 8.12 -8.88
C ASN A 474 19.67 8.72 -8.57
N LEU A 475 19.30 8.76 -7.27
CA LEU A 475 18.04 9.32 -6.81
C LEU A 475 17.86 10.81 -7.15
N GLY A 476 18.95 11.58 -7.22
CA GLY A 476 18.92 13.00 -7.59
C GLY A 476 18.47 13.21 -9.05
N GLU A 477 18.92 12.33 -9.97
CA GLU A 477 18.44 12.36 -11.36
C GLU A 477 16.93 12.06 -11.42
N LEU A 478 16.44 11.04 -10.71
CA LEU A 478 15.01 10.74 -10.64
C LEU A 478 14.20 11.93 -10.09
N LYS A 479 14.70 12.59 -9.05
CA LYS A 479 14.03 13.77 -8.47
C LYS A 479 13.95 14.93 -9.49
N SER A 480 14.95 15.07 -10.37
CA SER A 480 14.95 16.09 -11.44
C SER A 480 13.93 15.82 -12.56
N LEU A 481 13.44 14.58 -12.68
CA LEU A 481 12.39 14.21 -13.64
C LEU A 481 10.98 14.62 -13.17
N GLN A 482 10.83 14.92 -11.89
CA GLN A 482 9.56 15.32 -11.30
C GLN A 482 9.15 16.71 -11.80
N LYS A 483 8.17 16.77 -12.70
CA LYS A 483 7.68 18.03 -13.32
C LYS A 483 6.16 18.01 -13.41
N GLY A 484 5.56 19.22 -13.51
CA GLY A 484 4.13 19.36 -13.78
C GLY A 484 3.22 19.12 -12.57
N TYR A 485 3.76 19.14 -11.36
CA TYR A 485 2.95 19.08 -10.14
C TYR A 485 2.09 20.33 -10.00
N LYS A 486 0.83 20.17 -9.53
CA LYS A 486 -0.03 21.27 -9.12
C LYS A 486 0.07 21.43 -7.62
N SER A 487 0.57 22.59 -7.18
CA SER A 487 0.81 22.90 -5.77
C SER A 487 -0.37 23.62 -5.13
N PHE A 488 -0.63 23.29 -3.87
CA PHE A 488 -1.61 23.92 -2.97
C PHE A 488 -0.86 24.37 -1.73
N GLU A 489 -0.75 25.69 -1.56
CA GLU A 489 -0.12 26.31 -0.38
C GLU A 489 -1.16 26.53 0.71
N PRO A 490 -0.78 26.46 2.01
CA PRO A 490 -1.67 26.81 3.12
C PRO A 490 -2.17 28.25 3.02
N LYS A 491 -3.47 28.46 3.13
CA LYS A 491 -4.13 29.78 3.06
C LYS A 491 -4.89 30.14 4.33
N MET A 492 -5.29 29.13 5.11
CA MET A 492 -6.08 29.31 6.32
C MET A 492 -5.21 29.86 7.45
N ASP A 493 -5.69 30.91 8.11
CA ASP A 493 -5.01 31.46 9.28
C ASP A 493 -5.01 30.45 10.46
N SER A 494 -4.09 30.64 11.40
CA SER A 494 -3.87 29.71 12.51
C SER A 494 -5.07 29.60 13.46
N THR A 495 -5.82 30.68 13.66
CA THR A 495 -6.99 30.72 14.57
C THR A 495 -8.14 29.93 13.96
N GLN A 496 -8.46 30.18 12.71
CA GLN A 496 -9.51 29.49 11.97
C GLN A 496 -9.19 27.98 11.87
N ARG A 497 -7.92 27.63 11.57
CA ARG A 497 -7.46 26.25 11.53
C ARG A 497 -7.67 25.55 12.88
N ALA A 498 -7.24 26.17 13.97
CA ALA A 498 -7.40 25.61 15.31
C ALA A 498 -8.87 25.40 15.69
N GLN A 499 -9.75 26.34 15.35
CA GLN A 499 -11.19 26.23 15.59
C GLN A 499 -11.82 25.07 14.81
N LYS A 500 -11.50 24.92 13.51
CA LYS A 500 -12.01 23.81 12.69
C LYS A 500 -11.52 22.45 13.19
N ILE A 501 -10.24 22.31 13.54
CA ILE A 501 -9.67 21.08 14.11
C ILE A 501 -10.32 20.76 15.46
N GLN A 502 -10.54 21.75 16.33
CA GLN A 502 -11.19 21.54 17.61
C GLN A 502 -12.65 21.08 17.44
N ARG A 503 -13.38 21.71 16.50
CA ARG A 503 -14.77 21.30 16.16
C ARG A 503 -14.79 19.86 15.66
N TRP A 504 -13.87 19.50 14.76
CA TRP A 504 -13.70 18.12 14.28
C TRP A 504 -13.48 17.14 15.43
N LYS A 505 -12.50 17.38 16.30
CA LYS A 505 -12.20 16.49 17.45
C LYS A 505 -13.41 16.30 18.38
N LYS A 506 -14.21 17.34 18.63
CA LYS A 506 -15.46 17.26 19.39
C LYS A 506 -16.50 16.41 18.66
N ALA A 507 -16.69 16.61 17.36
CA ALA A 507 -17.64 15.86 16.55
C ALA A 507 -17.30 14.37 16.47
N VAL A 508 -16.03 14.02 16.24
CA VAL A 508 -15.56 12.63 16.26
C VAL A 508 -15.83 12.00 17.63
N THR A 509 -15.47 12.68 18.71
CA THR A 509 -15.71 12.18 20.08
C THR A 509 -17.20 11.86 20.28
N ALA A 510 -18.10 12.76 19.88
CA ALA A 510 -19.55 12.50 19.99
C ALA A 510 -19.99 11.28 19.17
N THR A 511 -19.42 11.06 17.98
CA THR A 511 -19.73 9.93 17.11
C THR A 511 -19.26 8.59 17.70
N LEU A 512 -18.14 8.56 18.43
CA LEU A 512 -17.58 7.33 19.00
C LEU A 512 -18.42 6.76 20.16
N PHE A 513 -19.29 7.56 20.79
CA PHE A 513 -20.19 7.15 21.86
C PHE A 513 -21.57 6.69 21.37
N ILE A 514 -21.87 6.80 20.08
CA ILE A 514 -23.12 6.28 19.50
C ILE A 514 -22.90 4.78 19.23
N GLU A 515 -23.54 3.93 20.04
CA GLU A 515 -23.51 2.46 19.91
C GLU A 515 -24.39 1.95 18.75
#